data_236ffff2f535e99be714868b4e34273b
#
_entry.id   236ffff2f535e99be714868b4e34273b
#
_cell.length_a   1.000
_cell.length_b   1.000
_cell.length_c   1.000
_cell.angle_alpha   90.00
_cell.angle_beta   90.00
_cell.angle_gamma   90.00
#
_symmetry.space_group_name_H-M   'P 1'
#
loop_
_entity.id
_entity.type
_entity.pdbx_description
1 polymer ?
#
loop_
_entity_poly.entity_id
_entity_poly.type
_entity_poly.pdbx_seq_one_letter_code
_entity_poly.pdbx_strand_id
1 'polypeptide(L)'
;IHVVDLDGAFAGRTRQLELISRISDAAQAHGAVVQAGGGLRDAETVRDVISTGVAYVVVGTLAVREPGVVERLCQDYPGQIIIAADARDGLVAVEGWTKASSLTARELAESAERWGAAAVLHTDVSRDGMQTGPAVAATAALQKGLSIPVFASGGVGRLADLDACAAAGIQGVVLGRALYEGAFTLEEALARC
;
A
#
# COMPACT_ATOMS: atom_id res chain seq x y z
N ILE A 1 -10.00 -3.04 -3.41
CA ILE A 1 -9.39 -2.51 -4.65
C ILE A 1 -8.32 -1.50 -4.27
N HIS A 2 -7.08 -1.65 -4.81
CA HIS A 2 -5.98 -0.70 -4.60
C HIS A 2 -5.95 0.32 -5.74
N VAL A 3 -6.08 1.60 -5.40
CA VAL A 3 -6.11 2.72 -6.35
C VAL A 3 -4.92 3.64 -6.08
N VAL A 4 -4.15 3.97 -7.11
CA VAL A 4 -3.04 4.92 -7.01
C VAL A 4 -3.28 6.10 -7.94
N ASP A 5 -3.39 7.30 -7.39
CA ASP A 5 -3.36 8.56 -8.15
C ASP A 5 -1.92 8.83 -8.60
N LEU A 6 -1.54 8.27 -9.76
CA LEU A 6 -0.19 8.42 -10.29
C LEU A 6 0.13 9.88 -10.62
N ASP A 7 -0.84 10.61 -11.20
CA ASP A 7 -0.67 12.04 -11.48
C ASP A 7 -0.44 12.82 -10.19
N GLY A 8 -1.19 12.47 -9.14
CA GLY A 8 -1.02 13.03 -7.80
C GLY A 8 0.33 12.70 -7.18
N ALA A 9 0.80 11.46 -7.32
CA ALA A 9 2.09 11.02 -6.80
C ALA A 9 3.25 11.85 -7.38
N PHE A 10 3.23 12.14 -8.68
CA PHE A 10 4.22 12.99 -9.34
C PHE A 10 4.01 14.49 -9.04
N ALA A 11 2.75 14.95 -9.01
CA ALA A 11 2.44 16.36 -8.75
C ALA A 11 2.61 16.76 -7.27
N GLY A 12 2.72 15.79 -6.34
CA GLY A 12 2.77 16.03 -4.91
C GLY A 12 1.45 16.54 -4.30
N ARG A 13 0.34 16.35 -4.97
CA ARG A 13 -1.02 16.66 -4.52
C ARG A 13 -2.04 15.80 -5.26
N THR A 14 -3.16 15.48 -4.64
CA THR A 14 -4.24 14.71 -5.26
C THR A 14 -4.76 15.36 -6.55
N ARG A 15 -5.01 14.56 -7.57
CA ARG A 15 -5.51 15.01 -8.88
C ARG A 15 -6.81 14.34 -9.28
N GLN A 16 -7.11 13.16 -8.73
CA GLN A 16 -8.16 12.27 -9.20
C GLN A 16 -9.24 12.00 -8.14
N LEU A 17 -9.53 12.98 -7.23
CA LEU A 17 -10.50 12.80 -6.14
C LEU A 17 -11.87 12.35 -6.63
N GLU A 18 -12.40 12.98 -7.69
CA GLU A 18 -13.70 12.62 -8.27
C GLU A 18 -13.70 11.19 -8.82
N LEU A 19 -12.62 10.77 -9.49
CA LEU A 19 -12.49 9.41 -10.00
C LEU A 19 -12.38 8.40 -8.87
N ILE A 20 -11.62 8.71 -7.80
CA ILE A 20 -11.50 7.86 -6.61
C ILE A 20 -12.87 7.68 -5.96
N SER A 21 -13.66 8.77 -5.81
CA SER A 21 -15.02 8.71 -5.26
C SER A 21 -15.90 7.77 -6.09
N ARG A 22 -15.93 7.94 -7.40
CA ARG A 22 -16.72 7.08 -8.30
C ARG A 22 -16.30 5.60 -8.25
N ILE A 23 -15.00 5.33 -8.12
CA ILE A 23 -14.50 3.95 -7.94
C ILE A 23 -14.94 3.41 -6.58
N SER A 24 -14.91 4.22 -5.51
CA SER A 24 -15.36 3.83 -4.19
C SER A 24 -16.85 3.47 -4.18
N ASP A 25 -17.69 4.33 -4.77
CA ASP A 25 -19.14 4.08 -4.87
C ASP A 25 -19.43 2.78 -5.65
N ALA A 26 -18.76 2.58 -6.79
CA ALA A 26 -18.90 1.38 -7.60
C ALA A 26 -18.44 0.12 -6.86
N ALA A 27 -17.34 0.18 -6.14
CA ALA A 27 -16.82 -0.94 -5.34
C ALA A 27 -17.80 -1.33 -4.22
N GLN A 28 -18.32 -0.35 -3.48
CA GLN A 28 -19.26 -0.55 -2.39
C GLN A 28 -20.56 -1.21 -2.88
N ALA A 29 -21.05 -0.82 -4.06
CA ALA A 29 -22.24 -1.43 -4.67
C ALA A 29 -22.09 -2.93 -4.93
N HIS A 30 -20.84 -3.43 -4.99
CA HIS A 30 -20.51 -4.84 -5.20
C HIS A 30 -19.87 -5.50 -3.97
N GLY A 31 -19.94 -4.88 -2.78
CA GLY A 31 -19.39 -5.41 -1.54
C GLY A 31 -17.87 -5.40 -1.45
N ALA A 32 -17.19 -4.63 -2.33
CA ALA A 32 -15.77 -4.42 -2.27
C ALA A 32 -15.43 -3.08 -1.59
N VAL A 33 -14.22 -2.98 -1.05
CA VAL A 33 -13.70 -1.75 -0.44
C VAL A 33 -12.51 -1.21 -1.23
N VAL A 34 -12.29 0.09 -1.14
CA VAL A 34 -11.18 0.77 -1.82
C VAL A 34 -10.15 1.23 -0.80
N GLN A 35 -8.88 0.99 -1.10
CA GLN A 35 -7.75 1.72 -0.53
C GLN A 35 -7.15 2.63 -1.60
N ALA A 36 -6.86 3.88 -1.26
CA ALA A 36 -6.35 4.85 -2.22
C ALA A 36 -5.10 5.57 -1.70
N GLY A 37 -4.16 5.83 -2.60
CA GLY A 37 -2.94 6.58 -2.31
C GLY A 37 -2.48 7.39 -3.53
N GLY A 38 -1.39 8.13 -3.35
CA GLY A 38 -0.79 8.97 -4.38
C GLY A 38 -1.01 10.46 -4.13
N GLY A 39 0.10 11.23 -4.07
CA GLY A 39 0.05 12.69 -3.89
C GLY A 39 -0.24 13.21 -2.49
N LEU A 40 -0.35 12.34 -1.50
CA LEU A 40 -0.68 12.69 -0.12
C LEU A 40 0.55 13.30 0.59
N ARG A 41 0.60 14.61 0.70
CA ARG A 41 1.75 15.34 1.24
C ARG A 41 1.48 16.06 2.57
N ASP A 42 0.22 16.20 2.95
CA ASP A 42 -0.25 16.84 4.19
C ASP A 42 -1.54 16.19 4.70
N ALA A 43 -1.98 16.63 5.89
CA ALA A 43 -3.19 16.11 6.53
C ALA A 43 -4.47 16.49 5.78
N GLU A 44 -4.49 17.60 5.06
CA GLU A 44 -5.66 18.06 4.31
C GLU A 44 -5.93 17.12 3.14
N THR A 45 -4.92 16.83 2.33
CA THR A 45 -5.05 15.88 1.20
C THR A 45 -5.43 14.47 1.65
N VAL A 46 -4.98 14.04 2.83
CA VAL A 46 -5.41 12.75 3.42
C VAL A 46 -6.91 12.79 3.76
N ARG A 47 -7.40 13.87 4.41
CA ARG A 47 -8.83 14.04 4.73
C ARG A 47 -9.70 14.11 3.48
N ASP A 48 -9.24 14.79 2.43
CA ASP A 48 -9.94 14.86 1.15
C ASP A 48 -10.15 13.48 0.55
N VAL A 49 -9.11 12.63 0.57
CA VAL A 49 -9.24 11.24 0.08
C VAL A 49 -10.16 10.40 0.97
N ILE A 50 -10.09 10.55 2.31
CA ILE A 50 -11.03 9.86 3.21
C ILE A 50 -12.47 10.27 2.88
N SER A 51 -12.72 11.55 2.59
CA SER A 51 -14.06 12.08 2.28
C SER A 51 -14.66 11.51 0.99
N THR A 52 -13.87 10.88 0.13
CA THR A 52 -14.34 10.17 -1.08
C THR A 52 -15.03 8.84 -0.79
N GLY A 53 -15.08 8.41 0.48
CA GLY A 53 -15.72 7.16 0.88
C GLY A 53 -14.82 5.92 0.77
N VAL A 54 -13.51 6.07 0.57
CA VAL A 54 -12.57 4.95 0.61
C VAL A 54 -12.47 4.36 2.02
N ALA A 55 -12.29 3.04 2.11
CA ALA A 55 -12.11 2.37 3.40
C ALA A 55 -10.74 2.66 4.02
N TYR A 56 -9.71 2.79 3.18
CA TYR A 56 -8.34 3.02 3.62
C TYR A 56 -7.63 4.06 2.77
N VAL A 57 -6.71 4.79 3.41
CA VAL A 57 -5.80 5.72 2.74
C VAL A 57 -4.37 5.23 2.92
N VAL A 58 -3.63 5.16 1.80
CA VAL A 58 -2.24 4.66 1.77
C VAL A 58 -1.28 5.84 1.77
N VAL A 59 -0.52 6.00 2.84
CA VAL A 59 0.39 7.12 3.09
C VAL A 59 1.84 6.66 3.06
N GLY A 60 2.64 7.19 2.15
CA GLY A 60 4.07 6.87 2.01
C GLY A 60 4.96 8.04 2.43
N THR A 61 5.29 8.92 1.50
CA THR A 61 6.26 10.03 1.71
C THR A 61 5.95 10.90 2.94
N LEU A 62 4.68 11.16 3.24
CA LEU A 62 4.27 11.93 4.41
C LEU A 62 4.68 11.24 5.72
N ALA A 63 4.60 9.92 5.79
CA ALA A 63 4.98 9.14 6.97
C ALA A 63 6.49 9.27 7.30
N VAL A 64 7.31 9.46 6.27
CA VAL A 64 8.75 9.68 6.43
C VAL A 64 9.08 11.13 6.77
N ARG A 65 8.37 12.08 6.15
CA ARG A 65 8.67 13.52 6.30
C ARG A 65 8.09 14.14 7.55
N GLU A 66 6.86 13.77 7.88
CA GLU A 66 6.09 14.37 8.97
C GLU A 66 5.42 13.28 9.84
N PRO A 67 6.22 12.43 10.52
CA PRO A 67 5.72 11.30 11.29
C PRO A 67 4.68 11.71 12.34
N GLY A 68 4.84 12.86 13.00
CA GLY A 68 3.88 13.36 13.98
C GLY A 68 2.53 13.79 13.38
N VAL A 69 2.47 14.13 12.09
CA VAL A 69 1.21 14.36 11.38
C VAL A 69 0.50 13.04 11.13
N VAL A 70 1.24 12.02 10.69
CA VAL A 70 0.66 10.70 10.40
C VAL A 70 0.21 9.99 11.68
N GLU A 71 0.95 10.11 12.77
CA GLU A 71 0.53 9.61 14.08
C GLU A 71 -0.84 10.20 14.48
N ARG A 72 -1.04 11.51 14.36
CA ARG A 72 -2.34 12.14 14.63
C ARG A 72 -3.43 11.66 13.68
N LEU A 73 -3.11 11.48 12.39
CA LEU A 73 -4.08 10.94 11.41
C LEU A 73 -4.51 9.51 11.78
N CYS A 74 -3.61 8.66 12.27
CA CYS A 74 -3.97 7.33 12.74
C CYS A 74 -4.90 7.39 13.97
N GLN A 75 -4.72 8.38 14.85
CA GLN A 75 -5.59 8.61 16.01
C GLN A 75 -6.95 9.19 15.62
N ASP A 76 -6.98 10.14 14.68
CA ASP A 76 -8.20 10.78 14.19
C ASP A 76 -9.06 9.82 13.33
N TYR A 77 -8.40 8.89 12.61
CA TYR A 77 -9.02 7.94 11.68
C TYR A 77 -8.59 6.50 12.00
N PRO A 78 -8.98 5.94 13.17
CA PRO A 78 -8.52 4.63 13.61
C PRO A 78 -8.93 3.54 12.62
N GLY A 79 -7.96 2.70 12.25
CA GLY A 79 -8.17 1.60 11.32
C GLY A 79 -8.31 1.99 9.84
N GLN A 80 -8.07 3.26 9.46
CA GLN A 80 -8.20 3.71 8.06
C GLN A 80 -6.86 4.07 7.39
N ILE A 81 -5.79 4.22 8.14
CA ILE A 81 -4.48 4.63 7.58
C ILE A 81 -3.59 3.41 7.38
N ILE A 82 -3.14 3.19 6.16
CA ILE A 82 -2.13 2.19 5.79
C ILE A 82 -0.82 2.92 5.50
N ILE A 83 0.29 2.42 6.02
CA ILE A 83 1.60 3.02 5.79
C ILE A 83 2.30 2.28 4.65
N ALA A 84 2.63 2.99 3.56
CA ALA A 84 3.42 2.45 2.47
C ALA A 84 4.92 2.48 2.82
N ALA A 85 5.50 1.29 2.91
CA ALA A 85 6.93 1.05 3.09
C ALA A 85 7.54 0.57 1.76
N ASP A 86 7.57 1.48 0.78
CA ASP A 86 8.20 1.21 -0.51
C ASP A 86 9.72 1.22 -0.31
N ALA A 87 10.38 0.11 -0.55
CA ALA A 87 11.80 -0.04 -0.22
C ALA A 87 12.64 -0.45 -1.43
N ARG A 88 13.86 0.05 -1.44
CA ARG A 88 14.94 -0.41 -2.31
C ARG A 88 16.15 -0.73 -1.43
N ASP A 89 16.63 -1.95 -1.51
CA ASP A 89 17.75 -2.44 -0.68
C ASP A 89 17.51 -2.23 0.84
N GLY A 90 16.25 -2.37 1.27
CA GLY A 90 15.81 -2.22 2.65
C GLY A 90 15.59 -0.79 3.13
N LEU A 91 15.95 0.23 2.36
CA LEU A 91 15.73 1.65 2.67
C LEU A 91 14.45 2.16 2.00
N VAL A 92 13.68 2.95 2.74
CA VAL A 92 12.41 3.51 2.26
C VAL A 92 12.65 4.54 1.15
N ALA A 93 11.99 4.35 0.02
CA ALA A 93 11.93 5.29 -1.09
C ALA A 93 10.77 6.27 -0.92
N VAL A 94 10.98 7.51 -1.32
CA VAL A 94 10.01 8.61 -1.21
C VAL A 94 9.88 9.37 -2.53
N GLU A 95 8.86 10.25 -2.62
CA GLU A 95 8.63 11.11 -3.79
C GLU A 95 8.47 10.34 -5.10
N GLY A 96 7.58 9.33 -5.13
CA GLY A 96 7.41 8.50 -6.31
C GLY A 96 8.66 7.69 -6.64
N TRP A 97 9.38 7.23 -5.60
CA TRP A 97 10.59 6.39 -5.66
C TRP A 97 11.83 7.06 -6.26
N THR A 98 11.78 8.39 -6.40
CA THR A 98 12.90 9.16 -6.97
C THR A 98 14.02 9.44 -5.98
N LYS A 99 13.73 9.37 -4.68
CA LYS A 99 14.69 9.60 -3.60
C LYS A 99 14.66 8.46 -2.58
N ALA A 100 15.84 8.11 -2.05
CA ALA A 100 15.95 7.23 -0.90
C ALA A 100 15.96 8.05 0.39
N SER A 101 15.38 7.52 1.45
CA SER A 101 15.53 8.03 2.82
C SER A 101 16.62 7.25 3.55
N SER A 102 17.01 7.71 4.75
CA SER A 102 17.86 6.95 5.66
C SER A 102 17.08 5.94 6.53
N LEU A 103 15.74 5.94 6.43
CA LEU A 103 14.86 5.10 7.23
C LEU A 103 14.74 3.72 6.59
N THR A 104 14.87 2.67 7.39
CA THR A 104 14.62 1.31 6.93
C THR A 104 13.11 1.00 6.89
N ALA A 105 12.70 0.05 6.05
CA ALA A 105 11.32 -0.42 6.01
C ALA A 105 10.88 -0.98 7.38
N ARG A 106 11.79 -1.60 8.13
CA ARG A 106 11.55 -2.12 9.49
C ARG A 106 11.21 -0.99 10.47
N GLU A 107 12.04 0.05 10.54
CA GLU A 107 11.82 1.19 11.44
C GLU A 107 10.49 1.91 11.13
N LEU A 108 10.16 2.05 9.83
CA LEU A 108 8.88 2.63 9.43
C LEU A 108 7.70 1.73 9.83
N ALA A 109 7.80 0.42 9.64
CA ALA A 109 6.75 -0.53 10.01
C ALA A 109 6.51 -0.57 11.53
N GLU A 110 7.55 -0.54 12.34
CA GLU A 110 7.46 -0.43 13.80
C GLU A 110 6.85 0.91 14.23
N SER A 111 7.14 1.99 13.50
CA SER A 111 6.51 3.29 13.76
C SER A 111 5.02 3.25 13.39
N ALA A 112 4.66 2.64 12.26
CA ALA A 112 3.27 2.46 11.83
C ALA A 112 2.44 1.73 12.91
N GLU A 113 2.98 0.66 13.49
CA GLU A 113 2.32 -0.05 14.59
C GLU A 113 2.12 0.84 15.81
N ARG A 114 3.17 1.56 16.25
CA ARG A 114 3.07 2.50 17.39
C ARG A 114 2.05 3.61 17.17
N TRP A 115 1.87 4.09 15.94
CA TRP A 115 0.89 5.11 15.58
C TRP A 115 -0.54 4.58 15.53
N GLY A 116 -0.74 3.26 15.50
CA GLY A 116 -2.05 2.63 15.37
C GLY A 116 -2.53 2.55 13.93
N ALA A 117 -1.61 2.44 12.96
CA ALA A 117 -1.96 2.23 11.56
C ALA A 117 -2.72 0.90 11.36
N ALA A 118 -3.59 0.86 10.37
CA ALA A 118 -4.38 -0.32 10.02
C ALA A 118 -3.52 -1.47 9.47
N ALA A 119 -2.47 -1.13 8.72
CA ALA A 119 -1.57 -2.08 8.07
C ALA A 119 -0.29 -1.38 7.59
N VAL A 120 0.68 -2.18 7.17
CA VAL A 120 1.82 -1.73 6.34
C VAL A 120 1.68 -2.35 4.95
N LEU A 121 1.85 -1.55 3.91
CA LEU A 121 1.96 -2.01 2.52
C LEU A 121 3.45 -1.97 2.13
N HIS A 122 4.07 -3.14 1.99
CA HIS A 122 5.47 -3.26 1.64
C HIS A 122 5.63 -3.53 0.15
N THR A 123 6.31 -2.61 -0.56
CA THR A 123 6.67 -2.75 -1.98
C THR A 123 8.19 -2.85 -2.12
N ASP A 124 8.70 -3.92 -2.73
CA ASP A 124 10.06 -3.91 -3.26
C ASP A 124 10.06 -3.19 -4.61
N VAL A 125 10.54 -1.95 -4.62
CA VAL A 125 10.53 -1.07 -5.79
C VAL A 125 11.29 -1.65 -6.98
N SER A 126 12.31 -2.49 -6.73
CA SER A 126 13.08 -3.14 -7.79
C SER A 126 12.32 -4.25 -8.52
N ARG A 127 11.26 -4.76 -7.91
CA ARG A 127 10.42 -5.84 -8.44
C ARG A 127 9.09 -5.34 -9.00
N ASP A 128 8.68 -4.12 -8.64
CA ASP A 128 7.37 -3.60 -9.09
C ASP A 128 7.28 -3.54 -10.60
N GLY A 129 6.19 -4.08 -11.15
CA GLY A 129 5.97 -4.19 -12.59
C GLY A 129 6.84 -5.21 -13.32
N MET A 130 7.77 -5.92 -12.66
CA MET A 130 8.72 -6.84 -13.33
C MET A 130 8.22 -8.28 -13.46
N GLN A 131 7.18 -8.67 -12.70
CA GLN A 131 6.62 -10.04 -12.68
C GLN A 131 7.68 -11.15 -12.38
N THR A 132 8.67 -10.82 -11.58
CA THR A 132 9.78 -11.73 -11.19
C THR A 132 9.55 -12.41 -9.84
N GLY A 133 8.35 -12.29 -9.30
CA GLY A 133 7.95 -12.71 -7.96
C GLY A 133 8.07 -11.58 -6.92
N PRO A 134 7.14 -11.54 -5.93
CA PRO A 134 7.17 -10.56 -4.85
C PRO A 134 8.34 -10.81 -3.89
N ALA A 135 8.64 -9.81 -3.06
CA ALA A 135 9.69 -9.91 -2.04
C ALA A 135 9.21 -10.68 -0.79
N VAL A 136 8.80 -11.95 -0.97
CA VAL A 136 8.18 -12.78 0.08
C VAL A 136 8.99 -12.80 1.36
N ALA A 137 10.29 -13.11 1.28
CA ALA A 137 11.15 -13.22 2.46
C ALA A 137 11.29 -11.87 3.21
N ALA A 138 11.41 -10.76 2.47
CA ALA A 138 11.51 -9.43 3.08
C ALA A 138 10.19 -9.01 3.73
N THR A 139 9.05 -9.23 3.06
CA THR A 139 7.72 -8.92 3.61
C THR A 139 7.41 -9.77 4.84
N ALA A 140 7.68 -11.08 4.81
CA ALA A 140 7.51 -11.95 5.97
C ALA A 140 8.44 -11.57 7.13
N ALA A 141 9.66 -11.13 6.85
CA ALA A 141 10.57 -10.62 7.86
C ALA A 141 10.03 -9.32 8.51
N LEU A 142 9.37 -8.45 7.74
CA LEU A 142 8.69 -7.27 8.30
C LEU A 142 7.50 -7.66 9.17
N GLN A 143 6.69 -8.63 8.75
CA GLN A 143 5.55 -9.12 9.54
C GLN A 143 5.97 -9.68 10.90
N LYS A 144 7.15 -10.29 10.96
CA LYS A 144 7.62 -10.89 12.21
C LYS A 144 7.84 -9.87 13.31
N GLY A 145 7.06 -9.99 14.38
CA GLY A 145 7.11 -9.10 15.55
C GLY A 145 6.18 -7.89 15.47
N LEU A 146 5.36 -7.78 14.40
CA LEU A 146 4.30 -6.78 14.30
C LEU A 146 2.93 -7.45 14.53
N SER A 147 2.05 -6.76 15.24
CA SER A 147 0.66 -7.17 15.46
C SER A 147 -0.27 -6.70 14.34
N ILE A 148 0.10 -5.63 13.62
CA ILE A 148 -0.62 -5.15 12.43
C ILE A 148 -0.19 -5.94 11.18
N PRO A 149 -1.10 -6.15 10.21
CA PRO A 149 -0.78 -6.89 9.00
C PRO A 149 0.22 -6.16 8.10
N VAL A 150 1.09 -6.93 7.43
CA VAL A 150 1.97 -6.43 6.37
C VAL A 150 1.53 -7.06 5.04
N PHE A 151 1.11 -6.22 4.09
CA PHE A 151 0.71 -6.63 2.75
C PHE A 151 1.91 -6.58 1.80
N ALA A 152 1.99 -7.55 0.88
CA ALA A 152 2.98 -7.54 -0.18
C ALA A 152 2.50 -6.77 -1.40
N SER A 153 3.39 -6.01 -2.03
CA SER A 153 3.15 -5.33 -3.30
C SER A 153 4.37 -5.42 -4.21
N GLY A 154 4.09 -5.42 -5.51
CA GLY A 154 5.10 -5.50 -6.55
C GLY A 154 5.59 -6.90 -6.88
N GLY A 155 5.87 -7.15 -8.16
CA GLY A 155 6.55 -8.33 -8.65
C GLY A 155 5.70 -9.57 -8.91
N VAL A 156 4.46 -9.68 -8.45
CA VAL A 156 3.61 -10.85 -8.69
C VAL A 156 3.44 -11.08 -10.20
N GLY A 157 3.74 -12.29 -10.67
CA GLY A 157 3.67 -12.68 -12.07
C GLY A 157 2.91 -13.97 -12.34
N ARG A 158 2.67 -14.81 -11.32
CA ARG A 158 2.03 -16.11 -11.46
C ARG A 158 1.32 -16.53 -10.18
N LEU A 159 0.38 -17.48 -10.26
CA LEU A 159 -0.38 -17.97 -9.10
C LEU A 159 0.51 -18.57 -8.00
N ALA A 160 1.61 -19.23 -8.36
CA ALA A 160 2.55 -19.75 -7.38
C ALA A 160 3.19 -18.67 -6.48
N ASP A 161 3.20 -17.41 -6.90
CA ASP A 161 3.68 -16.31 -6.08
C ASP A 161 2.71 -15.99 -4.94
N LEU A 162 1.40 -16.18 -5.17
CA LEU A 162 0.35 -16.09 -4.15
C LEU A 162 0.47 -17.23 -3.14
N ASP A 163 0.67 -18.47 -3.63
CA ASP A 163 0.90 -19.63 -2.77
C ASP A 163 2.12 -19.40 -1.85
N ALA A 164 3.20 -18.79 -2.38
CA ALA A 164 4.39 -18.48 -1.61
C ALA A 164 4.12 -17.39 -0.54
N CYS A 165 3.33 -16.37 -0.87
CA CYS A 165 2.92 -15.33 0.10
C CYS A 165 2.07 -15.94 1.22
N ALA A 166 1.07 -16.75 0.88
CA ALA A 166 0.21 -17.43 1.85
C ALA A 166 1.01 -18.37 2.77
N ALA A 167 1.91 -19.18 2.21
CA ALA A 167 2.79 -20.07 2.97
C ALA A 167 3.73 -19.31 3.92
N ALA A 168 4.09 -18.06 3.60
CA ALA A 168 4.89 -17.20 4.44
C ALA A 168 4.08 -16.41 5.49
N GLY A 169 2.76 -16.60 5.55
CA GLY A 169 1.87 -15.91 6.49
C GLY A 169 1.57 -14.46 6.12
N ILE A 170 1.80 -14.04 4.88
CA ILE A 170 1.47 -12.70 4.39
C ILE A 170 -0.05 -12.62 4.19
N GLN A 171 -0.69 -11.64 4.82
CA GLN A 171 -2.14 -11.56 4.94
C GLN A 171 -2.84 -10.86 3.76
N GLY A 172 -2.09 -10.25 2.86
CA GLY A 172 -2.64 -9.58 1.69
C GLY A 172 -1.59 -9.31 0.63
N VAL A 173 -2.02 -9.31 -0.63
CA VAL A 173 -1.14 -9.08 -1.78
C VAL A 173 -1.82 -8.14 -2.76
N VAL A 174 -1.10 -7.10 -3.21
CA VAL A 174 -1.55 -6.22 -4.30
C VAL A 174 -1.18 -6.83 -5.64
N LEU A 175 -2.19 -7.03 -6.48
CA LEU A 175 -2.07 -7.52 -7.84
C LEU A 175 -2.28 -6.37 -8.82
N GLY A 176 -1.30 -6.09 -9.66
CA GLY A 176 -1.37 -5.06 -10.68
C GLY A 176 -1.18 -5.65 -12.08
N ARG A 177 0.01 -5.46 -12.63
CA ARG A 177 0.37 -5.78 -14.02
C ARG A 177 -0.01 -7.19 -14.46
N ALA A 178 0.16 -8.21 -13.60
CA ALA A 178 -0.19 -9.58 -13.91
C ALA A 178 -1.67 -9.78 -14.30
N LEU A 179 -2.60 -9.05 -13.63
CA LEU A 179 -4.02 -9.07 -13.99
C LEU A 179 -4.28 -8.35 -15.33
N TYR A 180 -3.69 -7.17 -15.53
CA TYR A 180 -3.87 -6.39 -16.75
C TYR A 180 -3.30 -7.09 -17.99
N GLU A 181 -2.24 -7.87 -17.84
CA GLU A 181 -1.62 -8.65 -18.93
C GLU A 181 -2.21 -10.06 -19.06
N GLY A 182 -3.18 -10.42 -18.22
CA GLY A 182 -3.88 -11.71 -18.30
C GLY A 182 -3.00 -12.91 -17.96
N ALA A 183 -1.99 -12.74 -17.08
CA ALA A 183 -1.17 -13.85 -16.61
C ALA A 183 -2.00 -14.89 -15.84
N PHE A 184 -3.07 -14.43 -15.18
CA PHE A 184 -4.12 -15.21 -14.53
C PHE A 184 -5.34 -14.30 -14.29
N THR A 185 -6.50 -14.93 -14.01
CA THR A 185 -7.72 -14.15 -13.71
C THR A 185 -7.82 -13.81 -12.22
N LEU A 186 -8.68 -12.84 -11.88
CA LEU A 186 -8.95 -12.52 -10.47
C LEU A 186 -9.58 -13.71 -9.73
N GLU A 187 -10.46 -14.46 -10.38
CA GLU A 187 -11.10 -15.66 -9.82
C GLU A 187 -10.07 -16.73 -9.48
N GLU A 188 -9.09 -16.97 -10.36
CA GLU A 188 -7.99 -17.90 -10.11
C GLU A 188 -7.12 -17.43 -8.94
N ALA A 189 -6.87 -16.12 -8.81
CA ALA A 189 -6.14 -15.54 -7.70
C ALA A 189 -6.90 -15.70 -6.37
N LEU A 190 -8.19 -15.38 -6.35
CA LEU A 190 -9.06 -15.51 -5.17
C LEU A 190 -9.19 -16.95 -4.69
N ALA A 191 -9.11 -17.92 -5.59
CA ALA A 191 -9.12 -19.35 -5.22
C ALA A 191 -7.85 -19.81 -4.46
N ARG A 192 -6.81 -18.94 -4.34
CA ARG A 192 -5.58 -19.18 -3.58
C ARG A 192 -5.54 -18.49 -2.21
N CYS A 193 -6.58 -17.71 -1.87
CA CYS A 193 -6.67 -16.95 -0.62
C CYS A 193 -7.42 -17.70 0.47
#